data_749d5146dc8cab6a96f22dd72171ab42
#
_entry.id   749d5146dc8cab6a96f22dd72171ab42
#
_cell.length_a   1.000
_cell.length_b   1.000
_cell.length_c   1.000
_cell.angle_alpha   90.00
_cell.angle_beta   90.00
_cell.angle_gamma   90.00
#
_symmetry.space_group_name_H-M   'P 1'
#
loop_
_entity.id
_entity.type
_entity.pdbx_description
1 polymer ?
#
loop_
_entity_poly.entity_id
_entity_poly.type
_entity_poly.pdbx_seq_one_letter_code
_entity_poly.pdbx_strand_id
1 'polypeptide(L)'
;MIYTKQEKQKLERVISVFTERLKESDAFDLVWSDKVGYVLLDISTNYDYVDSARRIETAEGLCELMLEDIALDVLLLTENEHSIETADPLERAEILRRWQPYFEQLPEYEYLREELTSEWP
;
A
#
# COMPACT_ATOMS: atom_id res chain seq x y z
N MET A 1 -18.11 16.77 -6.73
CA MET A 1 -17.50 15.55 -7.31
C MET A 1 -16.36 15.09 -6.41
N ILE A 2 -16.37 13.83 -5.98
CA ILE A 2 -15.36 13.30 -5.03
C ILE A 2 -13.98 13.21 -5.72
N TYR A 3 -13.96 12.63 -6.91
CA TYR A 3 -12.76 12.55 -7.75
C TYR A 3 -13.08 13.07 -9.15
N THR A 4 -12.05 13.55 -9.84
CA THR A 4 -12.19 13.73 -11.29
C THR A 4 -12.35 12.37 -11.95
N LYS A 5 -12.92 12.35 -13.16
CA LYS A 5 -13.06 11.11 -13.92
C LYS A 5 -11.70 10.42 -14.13
N GLN A 6 -10.66 11.21 -14.43
CA GLN A 6 -9.31 10.70 -14.64
C GLN A 6 -8.73 10.10 -13.36
N GLU A 7 -8.89 10.79 -12.22
CA GLU A 7 -8.38 10.29 -10.95
C GLU A 7 -9.09 9.00 -10.53
N LYS A 8 -10.40 8.93 -10.74
CA LYS A 8 -11.16 7.72 -10.44
C LYS A 8 -10.68 6.53 -11.30
N GLN A 9 -10.39 6.75 -12.57
CA GLN A 9 -9.87 5.71 -13.46
C GLN A 9 -8.50 5.23 -13.00
N LYS A 10 -7.62 6.13 -12.56
CA LYS A 10 -6.31 5.78 -12.02
C LYS A 10 -6.43 4.97 -10.74
N LEU A 11 -7.34 5.37 -9.84
CA LEU A 11 -7.62 4.64 -8.60
C LEU A 11 -8.11 3.23 -8.89
N GLU A 12 -9.06 3.07 -9.80
CA GLU A 12 -9.60 1.76 -10.17
C GLU A 12 -8.51 0.85 -10.75
N ARG A 13 -7.58 1.41 -11.51
CA ARG A 13 -6.43 0.65 -12.03
C ARG A 13 -5.51 0.17 -10.92
N VAL A 14 -5.15 1.04 -9.99
CA VAL A 14 -4.32 0.66 -8.84
C VAL A 14 -5.04 -0.40 -8.00
N ILE A 15 -6.33 -0.20 -7.73
CA ILE A 15 -7.14 -1.18 -6.98
C ILE A 15 -7.11 -2.54 -7.69
N SER A 16 -7.26 -2.57 -9.01
CA SER A 16 -7.27 -3.83 -9.76
C SER A 16 -5.95 -4.59 -9.66
N VAL A 17 -4.82 -3.88 -9.64
CA VAL A 17 -3.50 -4.48 -9.50
C VAL A 17 -3.29 -5.06 -8.09
N PHE A 18 -3.81 -4.40 -7.05
CA PHE A 18 -3.69 -4.86 -5.66
C PHE A 18 -4.90 -5.66 -5.15
N THR A 19 -5.81 -6.07 -6.05
CA THR A 19 -7.06 -6.75 -5.67
C THR A 19 -6.82 -7.98 -4.80
N GLU A 20 -5.87 -8.85 -5.16
CA GLU A 20 -5.60 -10.07 -4.40
C GLU A 20 -5.12 -9.76 -2.98
N ARG A 21 -4.21 -8.80 -2.86
CA ARG A 21 -3.71 -8.37 -1.56
C ARG A 21 -4.81 -7.77 -0.69
N LEU A 22 -5.67 -6.95 -1.29
CA LEU A 22 -6.80 -6.33 -0.58
C LEU A 22 -7.79 -7.38 -0.08
N LYS A 23 -8.04 -8.44 -0.84
CA LYS A 23 -8.94 -9.52 -0.45
C LYS A 23 -8.34 -10.43 0.62
N GLU A 24 -7.04 -10.69 0.56
CA GLU A 24 -6.37 -11.62 1.46
C GLU A 24 -6.02 -11.00 2.81
N SER A 25 -5.98 -9.68 2.91
CA SER A 25 -5.59 -9.01 4.15
C SER A 25 -6.69 -9.07 5.20
N ASP A 26 -6.31 -9.47 6.41
CA ASP A 26 -7.17 -9.41 7.59
C ASP A 26 -7.00 -8.10 8.37
N ALA A 27 -6.00 -7.30 8.00
CA ALA A 27 -5.62 -6.10 8.74
C ALA A 27 -6.25 -4.82 8.21
N PHE A 28 -6.71 -4.81 6.96
CA PHE A 28 -7.33 -3.64 6.36
C PHE A 28 -8.35 -4.03 5.29
N ASP A 29 -9.22 -3.08 4.97
CA ASP A 29 -10.22 -3.24 3.92
C ASP A 29 -10.41 -1.91 3.20
N LEU A 30 -10.63 -1.96 1.88
CA LEU A 30 -10.91 -0.77 1.07
C LEU A 30 -12.39 -0.75 0.73
N VAL A 31 -13.08 0.31 1.14
CA VAL A 31 -14.52 0.45 0.93
C VAL A 31 -14.82 1.75 0.17
N TRP A 32 -15.97 1.78 -0.48
CA TRP A 32 -16.49 2.97 -1.16
C TRP A 32 -17.55 3.65 -0.31
N SER A 33 -17.42 4.96 -0.17
CA SER A 33 -18.43 5.83 0.44
C SER A 33 -18.93 6.82 -0.62
N ASP A 34 -20.24 6.93 -0.78
CA ASP A 34 -20.83 7.89 -1.72
C ASP A 34 -20.53 9.36 -1.34
N LYS A 35 -20.10 9.58 -0.11
CA LYS A 35 -19.82 10.93 0.39
C LYS A 35 -18.37 11.34 0.30
N VAL A 36 -17.46 10.41 0.49
CA VAL A 36 -16.01 10.73 0.58
C VAL A 36 -15.14 9.94 -0.39
N GLY A 37 -15.68 8.95 -1.10
CA GLY A 37 -14.93 8.11 -2.02
C GLY A 37 -14.34 6.87 -1.37
N TYR A 38 -13.17 6.44 -1.82
CA TYR A 38 -12.50 5.27 -1.26
C TYR A 38 -11.93 5.57 0.12
N VAL A 39 -12.15 4.64 1.04
CA VAL A 39 -11.66 4.72 2.42
C VAL A 39 -10.95 3.41 2.76
N LEU A 40 -9.72 3.51 3.25
CA LEU A 40 -8.97 2.38 3.76
C LEU A 40 -9.23 2.26 5.26
N LEU A 41 -9.79 1.13 5.66
CA LEU A 41 -10.11 0.83 7.06
C LEU A 41 -9.00 -0.04 7.64
N ASP A 42 -8.43 0.36 8.78
CA ASP A 42 -7.55 -0.48 9.58
C ASP A 42 -8.40 -1.26 10.58
N ILE A 43 -8.34 -2.58 10.51
CA ILE A 43 -9.19 -3.47 11.28
C ILE A 43 -8.42 -4.02 12.47
N SER A 44 -9.05 -4.04 13.66
CA SER A 44 -8.44 -4.58 14.85
C SER A 44 -8.18 -6.07 14.73
N THR A 45 -7.21 -6.59 15.50
CA THR A 45 -6.85 -8.02 15.50
C THR A 45 -8.01 -8.93 15.89
N ASN A 46 -8.99 -8.40 16.59
CA ASN A 46 -10.17 -9.17 17.02
C ASN A 46 -11.38 -9.01 16.09
N TYR A 47 -11.27 -8.21 15.03
CA TYR A 47 -12.32 -7.92 14.04
C TYR A 47 -13.59 -7.28 14.64
N ASP A 48 -13.49 -6.71 15.84
CA ASP A 48 -14.64 -6.17 16.55
C ASP A 48 -14.80 -4.64 16.39
N TYR A 49 -13.78 -3.96 15.85
CA TYR A 49 -13.87 -2.53 15.57
C TYR A 49 -12.84 -2.11 14.52
N VAL A 50 -13.04 -0.92 13.99
CA VAL A 50 -12.10 -0.28 13.07
C VAL A 50 -11.18 0.63 13.86
N ASP A 51 -9.86 0.39 13.81
CA ASP A 51 -8.86 1.20 14.50
C ASP A 51 -8.74 2.61 13.90
N SER A 52 -8.77 2.70 12.57
CA SER A 52 -8.72 3.98 11.87
C SER A 52 -9.35 3.86 10.50
N ALA A 53 -9.72 5.01 9.94
CA ALA A 53 -10.26 5.12 8.59
C ALA A 53 -9.52 6.26 7.89
N ARG A 54 -8.98 5.98 6.72
CA ARG A 54 -8.22 6.95 5.94
C ARG A 54 -8.84 7.11 4.56
N ARG A 55 -9.24 8.34 4.23
CA ARG A 55 -9.70 8.63 2.88
C ARG A 55 -8.53 8.55 1.90
N ILE A 56 -8.75 7.89 0.78
CA ILE A 56 -7.78 7.82 -0.31
C ILE A 56 -8.02 9.01 -1.23
N GLU A 57 -7.04 9.89 -1.32
CA GLU A 57 -7.16 11.11 -2.13
C GLU A 57 -6.69 10.91 -3.56
N THR A 58 -5.61 10.12 -3.77
CA THR A 58 -5.01 9.93 -5.08
C THR A 58 -4.63 8.46 -5.30
N ALA A 59 -4.54 8.09 -6.58
CA ALA A 59 -4.05 6.77 -6.97
C ALA A 59 -2.60 6.55 -6.53
N GLU A 60 -1.76 7.58 -6.63
CA GLU A 60 -0.38 7.54 -6.15
C GLU A 60 -0.32 7.23 -4.65
N GLY A 61 -1.14 7.92 -3.85
CA GLY A 61 -1.21 7.69 -2.41
C GLY A 61 -1.64 6.27 -2.05
N LEU A 62 -2.60 5.71 -2.76
CA LEU A 62 -3.01 4.32 -2.57
C LEU A 62 -1.87 3.35 -2.92
N CYS A 63 -1.21 3.57 -4.05
CA CYS A 63 -0.08 2.75 -4.48
C CYS A 63 1.03 2.76 -3.42
N GLU A 64 1.37 3.93 -2.91
CA GLU A 64 2.38 4.09 -1.86
C GLU A 64 2.01 3.31 -0.59
N LEU A 65 0.74 3.43 -0.13
CA LEU A 65 0.26 2.68 1.03
C LEU A 65 0.37 1.17 0.84
N MET A 66 0.02 0.67 -0.34
CA MET A 66 0.12 -0.76 -0.63
C MET A 66 1.57 -1.25 -0.66
N LEU A 67 2.48 -0.46 -1.24
CA LEU A 67 3.90 -0.80 -1.25
C LEU A 67 4.49 -0.81 0.16
N GLU A 68 4.14 0.17 1.00
CA GLU A 68 4.56 0.20 2.40
C GLU A 68 4.05 -1.02 3.17
N ASP A 69 2.81 -1.42 2.93
CA ASP A 69 2.23 -2.60 3.57
C ASP A 69 2.96 -3.89 3.17
N ILE A 70 3.37 -4.01 1.91
CA ILE A 70 4.18 -5.14 1.43
C ILE A 70 5.53 -5.16 2.14
N ALA A 71 6.18 -4.00 2.29
CA ALA A 71 7.44 -3.90 3.01
C ALA A 71 7.29 -4.31 4.49
N LEU A 72 6.19 -3.93 5.13
CA LEU A 72 5.91 -4.33 6.52
C LEU A 72 5.83 -5.84 6.68
N ASP A 73 5.27 -6.57 5.73
CA ASP A 73 5.24 -8.04 5.79
C ASP A 73 6.65 -8.63 5.87
N VAL A 74 7.60 -8.06 5.14
CA VAL A 74 9.00 -8.49 5.19
C VAL A 74 9.62 -8.17 6.54
N LEU A 75 9.40 -6.94 7.02
CA LEU A 75 10.02 -6.44 8.24
C LEU A 75 9.49 -7.13 9.50
N LEU A 76 8.21 -7.51 9.49
CA LEU A 76 7.58 -8.22 10.61
C LEU A 76 8.06 -9.68 10.76
N LEU A 77 8.66 -10.25 9.72
CA LEU A 77 9.24 -11.60 9.78
C LEU A 77 10.57 -11.65 10.50
N THR A 78 11.16 -10.50 10.83
CA THR A 78 12.44 -10.42 11.54
C THR A 78 12.21 -10.23 13.04
N GLU A 79 13.13 -10.73 13.87
CA GLU A 79 13.06 -10.59 15.32
C GLU A 79 13.30 -9.14 15.79
N ASN A 80 13.85 -8.30 14.92
CA ASN A 80 14.12 -6.89 15.19
C ASN A 80 13.06 -6.04 14.51
N GLU A 81 12.50 -5.08 15.23
CA GLU A 81 11.57 -4.12 14.66
C GLU A 81 12.34 -3.13 13.78
N HIS A 82 12.32 -3.37 12.48
CA HIS A 82 12.90 -2.45 11.51
C HIS A 82 11.79 -1.65 10.80
N SER A 83 12.14 -0.44 10.38
CA SER A 83 11.33 0.32 9.44
C SER A 83 11.92 0.18 8.03
N ILE A 84 11.23 0.72 7.02
CA ILE A 84 11.75 0.71 5.65
C ILE A 84 13.12 1.40 5.62
N GLU A 85 13.29 2.50 6.35
CA GLU A 85 14.52 3.28 6.38
C GLU A 85 15.68 2.54 7.04
N THR A 86 15.38 1.66 8.00
CA THR A 86 16.40 0.92 8.79
C THR A 86 16.51 -0.54 8.40
N ALA A 87 15.87 -0.95 7.30
CA ALA A 87 15.92 -2.32 6.81
C ALA A 87 17.36 -2.75 6.53
N ASP A 88 17.70 -4.01 6.87
CA ASP A 88 19.02 -4.56 6.57
C ASP A 88 19.11 -4.97 5.07
N PRO A 89 20.33 -5.28 4.56
CA PRO A 89 20.49 -5.61 3.14
C PRO A 89 19.63 -6.78 2.65
N LEU A 90 19.38 -7.79 3.48
CA LEU A 90 18.54 -8.94 3.11
C LEU A 90 17.07 -8.54 3.06
N GLU A 91 16.61 -7.75 4.03
CA GLU A 91 15.26 -7.21 4.05
C GLU A 91 15.02 -6.31 2.83
N ARG A 92 15.98 -5.43 2.51
CA ARG A 92 15.91 -4.55 1.33
C ARG A 92 15.76 -5.33 0.04
N ALA A 93 16.56 -6.37 -0.14
CA ALA A 93 16.51 -7.22 -1.32
C ALA A 93 15.14 -7.90 -1.45
N GLU A 94 14.59 -8.41 -0.36
CA GLU A 94 13.28 -9.05 -0.36
C GLU A 94 12.15 -8.05 -0.63
N ILE A 95 12.21 -6.85 -0.06
CA ILE A 95 11.23 -5.79 -0.32
C ILE A 95 11.23 -5.45 -1.81
N LEU A 96 12.40 -5.19 -2.39
CA LEU A 96 12.52 -4.86 -3.81
C LEU A 96 11.99 -5.98 -4.71
N ARG A 97 12.26 -7.23 -4.34
CA ARG A 97 11.78 -8.40 -5.06
C ARG A 97 10.25 -8.47 -5.06
N ARG A 98 9.61 -8.20 -3.91
CA ARG A 98 8.16 -8.23 -3.78
C ARG A 98 7.47 -7.06 -4.47
N TRP A 99 8.13 -5.91 -4.55
CA TRP A 99 7.60 -4.74 -5.25
C TRP A 99 7.66 -4.88 -6.77
N GLN A 100 8.62 -5.62 -7.29
CA GLN A 100 8.89 -5.68 -8.74
C GLN A 100 7.66 -6.02 -9.59
N PRO A 101 6.85 -7.04 -9.28
CA PRO A 101 5.67 -7.36 -10.09
C PRO A 101 4.65 -6.21 -10.16
N TYR A 102 4.55 -5.42 -9.10
CA TYR A 102 3.62 -4.27 -9.07
C TYR A 102 4.13 -3.13 -9.92
N PHE A 103 5.43 -2.84 -9.90
CA PHE A 103 6.01 -1.82 -10.78
C PHE A 103 5.96 -2.24 -12.25
N GLU A 104 6.03 -3.52 -12.56
CA GLU A 104 5.85 -4.01 -13.91
C GLU A 104 4.42 -3.74 -14.44
N GLN A 105 3.44 -3.83 -13.56
CA GLN A 105 2.03 -3.56 -13.89
C GLN A 105 1.70 -2.07 -13.81
N LEU A 106 2.41 -1.30 -13.01
CA LEU A 106 2.19 0.13 -12.77
C LEU A 106 3.49 0.92 -12.99
N PRO A 107 4.04 0.91 -14.23
CA PRO A 107 5.34 1.54 -14.47
C PRO A 107 5.36 3.05 -14.23
N GLU A 108 4.20 3.71 -14.31
CA GLU A 108 4.05 5.14 -14.03
C GLU A 108 4.29 5.50 -12.56
N TYR A 109 4.28 4.51 -11.66
CA TYR A 109 4.54 4.71 -10.22
C TYR A 109 5.90 4.16 -9.79
N GLU A 110 6.75 3.74 -10.74
CA GLU A 110 8.07 3.18 -10.40
C GLU A 110 8.97 4.19 -9.66
N TYR A 111 8.76 5.49 -9.85
CA TYR A 111 9.49 6.52 -9.12
C TYR A 111 9.30 6.42 -7.60
N LEU A 112 8.20 5.80 -7.14
CA LEU A 112 7.97 5.59 -5.70
C LEU A 112 9.03 4.68 -5.08
N ARG A 113 9.67 3.81 -5.86
CA ARG A 113 10.79 3.00 -5.38
C ARG A 113 11.89 3.87 -4.80
N GLU A 114 12.29 4.91 -5.53
CA GLU A 114 13.34 5.82 -5.08
C GLU A 114 12.90 6.65 -3.87
N GLU A 115 11.66 7.12 -3.88
CA GLU A 115 11.11 7.90 -2.76
C GLU A 115 11.07 7.09 -1.47
N LEU A 116 10.57 5.83 -1.54
CA LEU A 116 10.45 4.96 -0.37
C LEU A 116 11.79 4.44 0.13
N THR A 117 12.81 4.42 -0.71
CA THR A 117 14.15 3.93 -0.36
C THR A 117 15.20 5.04 -0.28
N SER A 118 14.79 6.29 -0.25
CA SER A 118 15.69 7.45 -0.28
C SER A 118 16.69 7.50 0.88
N GLU A 119 16.32 6.92 2.02
CA GLU A 119 17.18 6.87 3.21
C GLU A 119 18.17 5.69 3.19
N TRP A 120 18.07 4.82 2.21
CA TRP A 120 19.00 3.68 2.09
C TRP A 120 20.37 4.16 1.63
N PRO A 121 21.45 3.72 2.30
CA PRO A 121 22.82 4.04 1.89
C PRO A 121 23.20 3.44 0.55
#